data_f1f187b0a0db85ff5e0bcfd80845fe3b
#
_entry.id   f1f187b0a0db85ff5e0bcfd80845fe3b
#
_cell.length_a   1.000
_cell.length_b   1.000
_cell.length_c   1.000
_cell.angle_alpha   90.00
_cell.angle_beta   90.00
_cell.angle_gamma   90.00
#
_symmetry.space_group_name_H-M   'P 1'
#
loop_
_entity.id
_entity.type
_entity.pdbx_description
1 polymer ?
#
loop_
_entity_poly.entity_id
_entity_poly.type
_entity_poly.pdbx_seq_one_letter_code
_entity_poly.pdbx_strand_id
1 'polypeptide(L)'
;LTAQNKQYTEFRNEDSALIEQVESEIQAVISGVKPPDEITTAVAGNTSQKVEAIEQSKSDVYSKSDAVLNMKYPVPGKHGISAGFPNYSSGKYHGGIDFPCATGSKVVAAQKGVVITVKRLNYSYGYYIMIYHGTDSQGRSVVTLYAHNSSILVSPGDTVKKGETIAKSGSTGNSTGPHCHFEVRLNGSRVNPKNYLS
;
A
#
# COMPACT_ATOMS: atom_id res chain seq x y z
N LEU A 1 0.77 -35.78 -0.01
CA LEU A 1 0.73 -34.35 -0.28
C LEU A 1 1.35 -34.11 -1.65
N THR A 2 0.56 -33.70 -2.65
CA THR A 2 1.01 -33.48 -4.02
C THR A 2 1.97 -32.28 -4.07
N ALA A 3 2.87 -32.25 -5.06
CA ALA A 3 3.79 -31.14 -5.29
C ALA A 3 3.08 -29.77 -5.31
N GLN A 4 1.85 -29.74 -5.82
CA GLN A 4 0.96 -28.57 -5.84
C GLN A 4 0.56 -28.09 -4.43
N ASN A 5 0.30 -29.01 -3.48
CA ASN A 5 -0.02 -28.62 -2.10
C ASN A 5 1.19 -28.09 -1.33
N LYS A 6 2.39 -28.60 -1.65
CA LYS A 6 3.64 -28.09 -1.07
C LYS A 6 3.94 -26.68 -1.56
N GLN A 7 3.84 -26.45 -2.86
CA GLN A 7 4.00 -25.15 -3.49
C GLN A 7 2.99 -24.11 -2.97
N TYR A 8 1.74 -24.53 -2.71
CA TYR A 8 0.69 -23.67 -2.15
C TYR A 8 0.93 -23.32 -0.69
N THR A 9 1.53 -24.22 0.09
CA THR A 9 1.88 -23.98 1.51
C THR A 9 3.10 -23.07 1.62
N GLU A 10 4.12 -23.27 0.80
CA GLU A 10 5.29 -22.38 0.69
C GLU A 10 4.87 -20.97 0.31
N PHE A 11 3.98 -20.84 -0.66
CA PHE A 11 3.40 -19.59 -1.13
C PHE A 11 2.64 -18.81 -0.03
N ARG A 12 1.83 -19.51 0.79
CA ARG A 12 1.14 -18.90 1.94
C ARG A 12 2.09 -18.42 3.03
N ASN A 13 3.19 -19.12 3.23
CA ASN A 13 4.20 -18.76 4.23
C ASN A 13 4.99 -17.52 3.78
N GLU A 14 5.32 -17.42 2.49
CA GLU A 14 5.98 -16.25 1.91
C GLU A 14 5.08 -15.01 1.98
N ASP A 15 3.80 -15.14 1.68
CA ASP A 15 2.83 -14.05 1.80
C ASP A 15 2.66 -13.60 3.25
N SER A 16 2.64 -14.53 4.21
CA SER A 16 2.55 -14.21 5.64
C SER A 16 3.81 -13.48 6.12
N ALA A 17 5.00 -13.94 5.74
CA ALA A 17 6.26 -13.30 6.09
C ALA A 17 6.37 -11.88 5.49
N LEU A 18 5.93 -11.69 4.24
CA LEU A 18 5.90 -10.37 3.62
C LEU A 18 4.90 -9.42 4.32
N ILE A 19 3.77 -9.94 4.76
CA ILE A 19 2.77 -9.19 5.52
C ILE A 19 3.36 -8.73 6.86
N GLU A 20 4.02 -9.62 7.60
CA GLU A 20 4.70 -9.30 8.86
C GLU A 20 5.81 -8.27 8.67
N GLN A 21 6.60 -8.40 7.61
CA GLN A 21 7.62 -7.42 7.26
C GLN A 21 7.02 -6.05 7.02
N VAL A 22 5.96 -5.97 6.21
CA VAL A 22 5.25 -4.72 5.90
C VAL A 22 4.65 -4.10 7.16
N GLU A 23 4.06 -4.89 8.05
CA GLU A 23 3.52 -4.41 9.33
C GLU A 23 4.63 -3.90 10.24
N SER A 24 5.79 -4.56 10.29
CA SER A 24 6.97 -4.11 11.02
C SER A 24 7.52 -2.79 10.47
N GLU A 25 7.60 -2.62 9.14
CA GLU A 25 8.02 -1.37 8.49
C GLU A 25 7.07 -0.22 8.84
N ILE A 26 5.76 -0.47 8.86
CA ILE A 26 4.75 0.52 9.29
C ILE A 26 4.98 0.92 10.74
N GLN A 27 5.16 -0.04 11.65
CA GLN A 27 5.36 0.23 13.07
C GLN A 27 6.67 0.98 13.31
N ALA A 28 7.74 0.68 12.57
CA ALA A 28 9.01 1.39 12.64
C ALA A 28 8.86 2.87 12.25
N VAL A 29 8.11 3.15 11.17
CA VAL A 29 7.83 4.52 10.73
C VAL A 29 6.98 5.28 11.76
N ILE A 30 5.97 4.62 12.33
CA ILE A 30 5.07 5.23 13.34
C ILE A 30 5.80 5.55 14.63
N SER A 31 6.68 4.65 15.09
CA SER A 31 7.45 4.83 16.33
C SER A 31 8.67 5.73 16.18
N GLY A 32 8.96 6.23 14.98
CA GLY A 32 10.15 7.04 14.70
C GLY A 32 11.46 6.26 14.78
N VAL A 33 11.40 4.93 14.84
CA VAL A 33 12.57 4.04 14.78
C VAL A 33 13.01 3.91 13.33
N LYS A 34 14.29 4.13 13.05
CA LYS A 34 14.87 3.95 11.72
C LYS A 34 14.64 2.50 11.26
N PRO A 35 14.09 2.27 10.03
CA PRO A 35 13.96 0.91 9.50
C PRO A 35 15.33 0.22 9.44
N PRO A 36 15.39 -1.13 9.54
CA PRO A 36 16.65 -1.88 9.33
C PRO A 36 17.28 -1.54 7.98
N ASP A 37 18.61 -1.59 7.90
CA ASP A 37 19.47 -1.07 6.82
C ASP A 37 19.22 -1.60 5.37
N GLU A 38 18.24 -2.44 5.13
CA GLU A 38 17.90 -2.92 3.77
C GLU A 38 17.21 -1.89 2.87
N ILE A 39 16.77 -0.74 3.40
CA ILE A 39 16.27 0.38 2.58
C ILE A 39 17.43 1.20 1.98
N THR A 40 18.67 0.93 2.38
CA THR A 40 19.84 1.76 2.04
C THR A 40 20.56 1.39 0.76
N THR A 41 20.12 0.41 -0.03
CA THR A 41 20.85 0.01 -1.25
C THR A 41 20.51 0.81 -2.52
N ALA A 42 19.74 1.88 -2.45
CA ALA A 42 19.38 2.62 -3.66
C ALA A 42 19.54 4.15 -3.60
N VAL A 43 19.92 4.78 -2.48
CA VAL A 43 20.17 6.26 -2.51
C VAL A 43 21.25 6.64 -1.49
N ALA A 44 22.51 6.68 -1.92
CA ALA A 44 23.54 7.48 -1.26
C ALA A 44 23.21 8.97 -1.54
N GLY A 45 22.61 9.65 -0.57
CA GLY A 45 22.34 11.08 -0.65
C GLY A 45 21.20 11.51 0.28
N ASN A 46 21.55 12.09 1.40
CA ASN A 46 20.66 12.84 2.30
C ASN A 46 19.66 12.05 3.16
N THR A 47 20.16 11.16 4.00
CA THR A 47 19.35 10.45 5.01
C THR A 47 18.72 11.42 6.03
N SER A 48 19.41 12.50 6.40
CA SER A 48 18.91 13.50 7.37
C SER A 48 17.70 14.28 6.85
N GLN A 49 17.71 14.71 5.59
CA GLN A 49 16.58 15.44 5.00
C GLN A 49 15.34 14.55 4.79
N LYS A 50 15.52 13.23 4.58
CA LYS A 50 14.39 12.30 4.46
C LYS A 50 13.70 12.05 5.80
N VAL A 51 14.46 11.92 6.88
CA VAL A 51 13.89 11.78 8.24
C VAL A 51 13.17 13.05 8.65
N GLU A 52 13.75 14.23 8.38
CA GLU A 52 13.10 15.52 8.62
C GLU A 52 11.83 15.70 7.78
N ALA A 53 11.81 15.26 6.52
CA ALA A 53 10.61 15.30 5.67
C ALA A 53 9.50 14.39 6.20
N ILE A 54 9.83 13.22 6.77
CA ILE A 54 8.85 12.31 7.41
C ILE A 54 8.35 12.93 8.72
N GLU A 55 9.20 13.55 9.52
CA GLU A 55 8.82 14.21 10.76
C GLU A 55 8.06 15.52 10.52
N GLN A 56 8.48 16.32 9.55
CA GLN A 56 7.76 17.53 9.12
C GLN A 56 6.37 17.16 8.57
N SER A 57 6.24 16.10 7.79
CA SER A 57 4.93 15.64 7.30
C SER A 57 4.04 15.09 8.40
N LYS A 58 4.58 14.60 9.52
CA LYS A 58 3.79 14.24 10.72
C LYS A 58 3.13 15.46 11.34
N SER A 59 3.76 16.64 11.31
CA SER A 59 3.22 17.87 11.89
C SER A 59 2.27 18.61 10.95
N ASP A 60 2.53 18.59 9.65
CA ASP A 60 1.82 19.43 8.66
C ASP A 60 0.68 18.69 7.95
N VAL A 61 0.68 17.34 7.98
CA VAL A 61 -0.25 16.56 7.20
C VAL A 61 -1.62 16.50 7.84
N TYR A 62 -1.73 16.45 9.16
CA TYR A 62 -3.05 16.32 9.80
C TYR A 62 -3.13 16.95 11.20
N SER A 63 -3.81 18.09 11.28
CA SER A 63 -4.54 18.46 12.49
C SER A 63 -5.81 17.62 12.57
N LYS A 64 -5.83 16.63 13.45
CA LYS A 64 -7.01 15.94 14.06
C LYS A 64 -8.35 16.07 13.33
N SER A 65 -8.46 15.71 12.05
CA SER A 65 -9.78 15.60 11.39
C SER A 65 -9.91 14.28 10.64
N ASP A 66 -11.11 13.73 10.60
CA ASP A 66 -11.45 12.54 9.79
C ASP A 66 -11.25 12.74 8.28
N ALA A 67 -10.77 13.92 7.87
CA ALA A 67 -10.39 14.24 6.51
C ALA A 67 -9.34 13.26 5.92
N VAL A 68 -8.52 12.64 6.77
CA VAL A 68 -7.58 11.59 6.35
C VAL A 68 -8.29 10.35 5.81
N LEU A 69 -9.49 10.08 6.31
CA LEU A 69 -10.31 8.93 5.93
C LEU A 69 -11.25 9.22 4.74
N ASN A 70 -11.30 10.44 4.23
CA ASN A 70 -12.00 10.78 3.00
C ASN A 70 -11.05 10.52 1.82
N MET A 71 -11.08 9.31 1.27
CA MET A 71 -10.13 8.82 0.28
C MET A 71 -10.72 8.82 -1.13
N LYS A 72 -9.89 9.19 -2.11
CA LYS A 72 -10.20 9.08 -3.52
C LYS A 72 -10.06 7.63 -3.99
N TYR A 73 -10.90 7.20 -4.94
CA TYR A 73 -10.70 5.92 -5.63
C TYR A 73 -9.30 5.85 -6.26
N PRO A 74 -8.56 4.75 -6.07
CA PRO A 74 -7.17 4.65 -6.50
C PRO A 74 -7.02 4.59 -8.04
N VAL A 75 -8.09 4.23 -8.76
CA VAL A 75 -8.12 4.25 -10.23
C VAL A 75 -9.19 5.23 -10.66
N PRO A 76 -8.85 6.41 -11.19
CA PRO A 76 -9.80 7.44 -11.56
C PRO A 76 -10.85 6.93 -12.58
N GLY A 77 -12.14 7.19 -12.29
CA GLY A 77 -13.24 6.77 -13.13
C GLY A 77 -13.58 5.28 -13.12
N LYS A 78 -12.91 4.48 -12.29
CA LYS A 78 -13.15 3.05 -12.12
C LYS A 78 -13.61 2.75 -10.69
N HIS A 79 -14.92 2.63 -10.51
CA HIS A 79 -15.55 2.37 -9.21
C HIS A 79 -16.11 0.94 -9.11
N GLY A 80 -16.05 0.17 -10.20
CA GLY A 80 -16.40 -1.26 -10.19
C GLY A 80 -15.40 -2.07 -9.37
N ILE A 81 -15.89 -3.08 -8.66
CA ILE A 81 -15.11 -3.96 -7.79
C ILE A 81 -15.22 -5.38 -8.34
N SER A 82 -14.09 -6.01 -8.67
CA SER A 82 -14.05 -7.42 -9.09
C SER A 82 -13.87 -8.39 -7.92
N ALA A 83 -13.20 -7.96 -6.84
CA ALA A 83 -13.11 -8.70 -5.60
C ALA A 83 -13.17 -7.76 -4.40
N GLY A 84 -13.97 -8.12 -3.40
CA GLY A 84 -14.22 -7.30 -2.21
C GLY A 84 -13.45 -7.78 -0.99
N PHE A 85 -13.59 -7.03 0.09
CA PHE A 85 -13.09 -7.35 1.43
C PHE A 85 -14.23 -7.95 2.27
N PRO A 86 -14.00 -8.90 3.20
CA PRO A 86 -12.70 -9.50 3.55
C PRO A 86 -12.38 -10.80 2.80
N ASN A 87 -13.18 -11.18 1.83
CA ASN A 87 -13.01 -12.46 1.15
C ASN A 87 -13.26 -12.33 -0.36
N TYR A 88 -12.53 -13.15 -1.13
CA TYR A 88 -12.90 -13.48 -2.51
C TYR A 88 -14.21 -14.28 -2.56
N SER A 89 -14.83 -14.36 -3.71
CA SER A 89 -16.01 -15.23 -3.95
C SER A 89 -15.74 -16.71 -3.64
N SER A 90 -14.47 -17.13 -3.70
CA SER A 90 -14.02 -18.47 -3.30
C SER A 90 -13.98 -18.72 -1.79
N GLY A 91 -14.29 -17.72 -0.96
CA GLY A 91 -14.18 -17.75 0.50
C GLY A 91 -12.77 -17.55 1.06
N LYS A 92 -11.73 -17.43 0.22
CA LYS A 92 -10.38 -17.12 0.67
C LYS A 92 -10.31 -15.67 1.16
N TYR A 93 -9.49 -15.43 2.20
CA TYR A 93 -9.27 -14.08 2.71
C TYR A 93 -8.71 -13.15 1.64
N HIS A 94 -9.26 -11.94 1.56
CA HIS A 94 -8.85 -10.87 0.68
C HIS A 94 -8.64 -9.59 1.49
N GLY A 95 -7.39 -9.14 1.58
CA GLY A 95 -6.99 -8.02 2.46
C GLY A 95 -7.39 -6.63 1.98
N GLY A 96 -7.99 -6.52 0.81
CA GLY A 96 -8.34 -5.24 0.19
C GLY A 96 -9.53 -5.32 -0.76
N ILE A 97 -9.52 -4.44 -1.75
CA ILE A 97 -10.49 -4.39 -2.84
C ILE A 97 -9.74 -4.35 -4.17
N ASP A 98 -10.22 -5.12 -5.15
CA ASP A 98 -9.67 -5.13 -6.50
C ASP A 98 -10.51 -4.28 -7.45
N PHE A 99 -9.87 -3.28 -8.06
CA PHE A 99 -10.45 -2.42 -9.08
C PHE A 99 -9.98 -2.86 -10.47
N PRO A 100 -10.84 -3.50 -11.28
CA PRO A 100 -10.47 -3.95 -12.61
C PRO A 100 -10.18 -2.75 -13.53
N CYS A 101 -9.05 -2.79 -14.20
CA CYS A 101 -8.61 -1.72 -15.09
C CYS A 101 -7.58 -2.25 -16.10
N ALA A 102 -7.48 -1.61 -17.26
CA ALA A 102 -6.47 -1.99 -18.24
C ALA A 102 -5.06 -1.75 -17.71
N THR A 103 -4.10 -2.60 -18.12
CA THR A 103 -2.67 -2.33 -17.87
C THR A 103 -2.29 -0.93 -18.34
N GLY A 104 -1.52 -0.21 -17.54
CA GLY A 104 -1.09 1.17 -17.83
C GLY A 104 -2.09 2.25 -17.40
N SER A 105 -3.27 1.90 -16.82
CA SER A 105 -4.17 2.88 -16.24
C SER A 105 -3.48 3.63 -15.11
N LYS A 106 -3.85 4.91 -14.91
CA LYS A 106 -3.31 5.70 -13.79
C LYS A 106 -3.75 5.09 -12.46
N VAL A 107 -2.79 4.92 -11.56
CA VAL A 107 -3.03 4.66 -10.14
C VAL A 107 -2.66 5.92 -9.38
N VAL A 108 -3.57 6.43 -8.55
CA VAL A 108 -3.40 7.70 -7.84
C VAL A 108 -3.42 7.49 -6.34
N ALA A 109 -2.70 8.35 -5.62
CA ALA A 109 -2.73 8.39 -4.16
C ALA A 109 -4.16 8.71 -3.68
N ALA A 110 -4.73 7.82 -2.88
CA ALA A 110 -6.10 7.98 -2.36
C ALA A 110 -6.22 9.18 -1.41
N GLN A 111 -5.13 9.54 -0.74
CA GLN A 111 -5.02 10.71 0.12
C GLN A 111 -3.57 11.24 0.07
N LYS A 112 -3.35 12.50 0.49
CA LYS A 112 -2.01 13.05 0.65
C LYS A 112 -1.21 12.24 1.68
N GLY A 113 0.10 12.12 1.52
CA GLY A 113 0.93 11.37 2.46
C GLY A 113 2.37 11.23 2.02
N VAL A 114 3.10 10.38 2.71
CA VAL A 114 4.50 10.04 2.43
C VAL A 114 4.60 8.59 1.98
N VAL A 115 5.30 8.36 0.89
CA VAL A 115 5.62 7.01 0.40
C VAL A 115 6.58 6.35 1.39
N ILE A 116 6.16 5.27 2.04
CA ILE A 116 6.98 4.56 3.03
C ILE A 116 7.62 3.30 2.44
N THR A 117 6.98 2.67 1.45
CA THR A 117 7.48 1.43 0.85
C THR A 117 7.26 1.44 -0.67
N VAL A 118 8.28 1.01 -1.40
CA VAL A 118 8.21 0.66 -2.83
C VAL A 118 8.93 -0.67 -3.02
N LYS A 119 8.21 -1.69 -3.48
CA LYS A 119 8.78 -3.02 -3.77
C LYS A 119 8.40 -3.46 -5.19
N ARG A 120 9.29 -4.23 -5.81
CA ARG A 120 9.10 -4.83 -7.14
C ARG A 120 9.35 -6.33 -7.03
N LEU A 121 8.29 -7.07 -6.69
CA LEU A 121 8.31 -8.52 -6.53
C LEU A 121 7.75 -9.20 -7.78
N ASN A 122 8.15 -10.44 -8.01
CA ASN A 122 7.57 -11.30 -9.04
C ASN A 122 6.51 -12.28 -8.48
N TYR A 123 6.15 -12.14 -7.19
CA TYR A 123 5.16 -12.94 -6.47
C TYR A 123 4.29 -12.02 -5.59
N SER A 124 3.30 -12.58 -4.88
CA SER A 124 2.42 -11.86 -3.95
C SER A 124 1.85 -10.56 -4.52
N TYR A 125 2.09 -9.42 -3.89
CA TYR A 125 1.63 -8.10 -4.33
C TYR A 125 2.25 -7.60 -5.65
N GLY A 126 3.28 -8.28 -6.17
CA GLY A 126 3.99 -7.80 -7.35
C GLY A 126 4.67 -6.46 -7.09
N TYR A 127 4.48 -5.50 -7.99
CA TYR A 127 4.96 -4.13 -7.80
C TYR A 127 3.96 -3.37 -6.95
N TYR A 128 4.36 -2.96 -5.74
CA TYR A 128 3.47 -2.27 -4.83
C TYR A 128 4.09 -1.06 -4.15
N ILE A 129 3.21 -0.18 -3.71
CA ILE A 129 3.52 1.05 -2.98
C ILE A 129 2.72 1.06 -1.69
N MET A 130 3.32 1.55 -0.61
CA MET A 130 2.59 1.93 0.60
C MET A 130 2.78 3.41 0.88
N ILE A 131 1.68 4.06 1.27
CA ILE A 131 1.66 5.48 1.63
C ILE A 131 1.13 5.63 3.05
N TYR A 132 1.90 6.30 3.89
CA TYR A 132 1.47 6.74 5.22
C TYR A 132 0.80 8.09 5.13
N HIS A 133 -0.38 8.20 5.73
CA HIS A 133 -1.22 9.40 5.66
C HIS A 133 -1.31 10.17 6.98
N GLY A 134 -0.51 9.81 7.99
CA GLY A 134 -0.62 10.35 9.34
C GLY A 134 -1.60 9.55 10.20
N THR A 135 -2.19 10.21 11.20
CA THR A 135 -3.14 9.60 12.13
C THR A 135 -4.54 10.18 11.96
N ASP A 136 -5.56 9.37 12.21
CA ASP A 136 -6.95 9.80 12.25
C ASP A 136 -7.29 10.52 13.58
N SER A 137 -8.55 10.92 13.75
CA SER A 137 -9.03 11.60 14.95
C SER A 137 -8.94 10.75 16.23
N GLN A 138 -8.81 9.43 16.09
CA GLN A 138 -8.62 8.48 17.20
C GLN A 138 -7.15 8.17 17.47
N GLY A 139 -6.21 8.83 16.78
CA GLY A 139 -4.77 8.59 16.89
C GLY A 139 -4.30 7.30 16.23
N ARG A 140 -5.12 6.66 15.38
CA ARG A 140 -4.72 5.46 14.65
C ARG A 140 -3.92 5.84 13.40
N SER A 141 -2.79 5.18 13.18
CA SER A 141 -2.04 5.33 11.94
C SER A 141 -2.85 4.88 10.74
N VAL A 142 -2.78 5.63 9.65
CA VAL A 142 -3.49 5.35 8.40
C VAL A 142 -2.49 5.09 7.29
N VAL A 143 -2.57 3.92 6.68
CA VAL A 143 -1.72 3.51 5.56
C VAL A 143 -2.58 2.95 4.44
N THR A 144 -2.22 3.27 3.19
CA THR A 144 -2.81 2.63 2.00
C THR A 144 -1.75 1.83 1.24
N LEU A 145 -2.18 0.74 0.59
CA LEU A 145 -1.35 -0.10 -0.25
C LEU A 145 -1.97 -0.19 -1.66
N TYR A 146 -1.12 -0.13 -2.68
CA TYR A 146 -1.47 -0.19 -4.11
C TYR A 146 -0.61 -1.24 -4.79
N ALA A 147 -1.19 -2.37 -5.20
CA ALA A 147 -0.44 -3.52 -5.71
C ALA A 147 -0.73 -3.86 -7.18
N HIS A 148 0.03 -4.84 -7.67
CA HIS A 148 0.00 -5.39 -9.04
C HIS A 148 0.32 -4.38 -10.14
N ASN A 149 1.07 -3.30 -9.80
CA ASN A 149 1.43 -2.27 -10.76
C ASN A 149 2.37 -2.79 -11.86
N SER A 150 2.29 -2.20 -13.05
CA SER A 150 3.25 -2.43 -14.14
C SER A 150 4.46 -1.50 -14.04
N SER A 151 4.27 -0.29 -13.51
CA SER A 151 5.35 0.65 -13.23
C SER A 151 5.04 1.52 -12.01
N ILE A 152 6.08 1.93 -11.30
CA ILE A 152 6.01 2.79 -10.12
C ILE A 152 6.71 4.11 -10.46
N LEU A 153 6.08 5.23 -10.14
CA LEU A 153 6.49 6.58 -10.50
C LEU A 153 7.03 7.39 -9.31
N VAL A 154 7.03 6.80 -8.12
CA VAL A 154 7.45 7.43 -6.86
C VAL A 154 8.50 6.58 -6.15
N SER A 155 9.20 7.18 -5.20
CA SER A 155 10.23 6.55 -4.38
C SER A 155 9.91 6.68 -2.89
N PRO A 156 10.44 5.79 -2.03
CA PRO A 156 10.32 5.96 -0.58
C PRO A 156 10.83 7.32 -0.14
N GLY A 157 10.06 8.00 0.72
CA GLY A 157 10.30 9.36 1.20
C GLY A 157 9.65 10.46 0.38
N ASP A 158 9.10 10.17 -0.81
CA ASP A 158 8.37 11.18 -1.58
C ASP A 158 7.06 11.58 -0.88
N THR A 159 6.78 12.88 -0.86
CA THR A 159 5.47 13.40 -0.45
C THR A 159 4.55 13.49 -1.66
N VAL A 160 3.35 12.94 -1.54
CA VAL A 160 2.35 12.93 -2.60
C VAL A 160 1.06 13.64 -2.18
N LYS A 161 0.40 14.26 -3.16
CA LYS A 161 -0.91 14.90 -2.97
C LYS A 161 -2.05 13.91 -3.21
N LYS A 162 -3.21 14.13 -2.60
CA LYS A 162 -4.44 13.38 -2.92
C LYS A 162 -4.75 13.46 -4.42
N GLY A 163 -4.86 12.32 -5.09
CA GLY A 163 -5.11 12.22 -6.52
C GLY A 163 -3.87 12.35 -7.42
N GLU A 164 -2.69 12.47 -6.85
CA GLU A 164 -1.43 12.45 -7.61
C GLU A 164 -1.17 11.06 -8.19
N THR A 165 -0.70 11.00 -9.44
CA THR A 165 -0.38 9.72 -10.09
C THR A 165 0.91 9.15 -9.52
N ILE A 166 0.82 7.97 -8.89
CA ILE A 166 1.93 7.30 -8.20
C ILE A 166 2.43 6.05 -8.94
N ALA A 167 1.58 5.46 -9.80
CA ALA A 167 1.91 4.26 -10.55
C ALA A 167 1.05 4.10 -11.80
N LYS A 168 1.36 3.05 -12.56
CA LYS A 168 0.52 2.50 -13.62
C LYS A 168 0.09 1.09 -13.22
N SER A 169 -1.20 0.80 -13.36
CA SER A 169 -1.76 -0.52 -13.09
C SER A 169 -1.17 -1.60 -13.99
N GLY A 170 -1.24 -2.83 -13.54
CA GLY A 170 -0.74 -4.00 -14.26
C GLY A 170 -1.32 -5.30 -13.74
N SER A 171 -0.52 -6.36 -13.84
CA SER A 171 -0.85 -7.71 -13.38
C SER A 171 0.42 -8.42 -12.89
N THR A 172 1.31 -7.69 -12.19
CA THR A 172 2.54 -8.26 -11.63
C THR A 172 2.26 -9.03 -10.34
N GLY A 173 3.15 -9.97 -10.00
CA GLY A 173 2.96 -10.85 -8.84
C GLY A 173 1.81 -11.85 -9.04
N ASN A 174 1.07 -12.12 -7.97
CA ASN A 174 -0.06 -13.06 -7.99
C ASN A 174 -1.34 -12.40 -8.47
N SER A 175 -1.50 -12.31 -9.75
CA SER A 175 -2.64 -11.68 -10.37
C SER A 175 -3.14 -12.53 -11.54
N THR A 176 -4.45 -12.69 -11.66
CA THR A 176 -5.11 -13.43 -12.75
C THR A 176 -5.48 -12.52 -13.93
N GLY A 177 -5.30 -11.21 -13.79
CA GLY A 177 -5.60 -10.23 -14.83
C GLY A 177 -5.39 -8.80 -14.34
N PRO A 178 -5.37 -7.81 -15.24
CA PRO A 178 -5.05 -6.44 -14.90
C PRO A 178 -6.06 -5.81 -13.93
N HIS A 179 -5.58 -5.35 -12.77
CA HIS A 179 -6.37 -4.64 -11.76
C HIS A 179 -5.45 -3.82 -10.84
N CYS A 180 -6.03 -2.97 -10.02
CA CYS A 180 -5.38 -2.37 -8.88
C CYS A 180 -5.93 -2.99 -7.60
N HIS A 181 -5.10 -3.73 -6.87
CA HIS A 181 -5.42 -4.17 -5.52
C HIS A 181 -5.15 -3.02 -4.55
N PHE A 182 -6.15 -2.66 -3.75
CA PHE A 182 -6.10 -1.52 -2.84
C PHE A 182 -6.46 -1.92 -1.42
N GLU A 183 -5.59 -1.56 -0.45
CA GLU A 183 -5.82 -1.78 0.97
C GLU A 183 -5.85 -0.46 1.74
N VAL A 184 -6.65 -0.43 2.81
CA VAL A 184 -6.58 0.57 3.88
C VAL A 184 -6.21 -0.16 5.17
N ARG A 185 -5.24 0.38 5.91
CA ARG A 185 -4.79 -0.17 7.19
C ARG A 185 -4.84 0.89 8.26
N LEU A 186 -5.43 0.54 9.40
CA LEU A 186 -5.46 1.36 10.61
C LEU A 186 -4.68 0.65 11.70
N ASN A 187 -3.63 1.28 12.23
CA ASN A 187 -2.67 0.66 13.16
C ASN A 187 -2.15 -0.71 12.66
N GLY A 188 -1.82 -0.82 11.36
CA GLY A 188 -1.38 -2.06 10.72
C GLY A 188 -2.51 -3.02 10.32
N SER A 189 -3.68 -2.96 10.95
CA SER A 189 -4.80 -3.85 10.67
C SER A 189 -5.55 -3.45 9.40
N ARG A 190 -5.79 -4.43 8.51
CA ARG A 190 -6.60 -4.22 7.30
C ARG A 190 -8.05 -3.99 7.66
N VAL A 191 -8.64 -2.98 7.02
CA VAL A 191 -10.05 -2.64 7.16
C VAL A 191 -10.71 -2.59 5.78
N ASN A 192 -12.05 -2.62 5.73
CA ASN A 192 -12.76 -2.54 4.46
C ASN A 192 -12.54 -1.18 3.79
N PRO A 193 -11.79 -1.11 2.68
CA PRO A 193 -11.50 0.16 2.02
C PRO A 193 -12.74 0.91 1.54
N LYS A 194 -13.82 0.19 1.24
CA LYS A 194 -15.08 0.78 0.77
C LYS A 194 -15.67 1.80 1.75
N ASN A 195 -15.39 1.66 3.04
CA ASN A 195 -15.89 2.57 4.07
C ASN A 195 -15.19 3.94 4.06
N TYR A 196 -14.10 4.09 3.30
CA TYR A 196 -13.24 5.28 3.29
C TYR A 196 -13.17 5.96 1.93
N LEU A 197 -13.67 5.32 0.89
CA LEU A 197 -13.66 5.84 -0.48
C LEU A 197 -14.89 6.73 -0.75
N SER A 198 -14.65 7.87 -1.43
CA SER A 198 -15.66 8.88 -1.78
C SER A 198 -15.46 9.44 -3.19
#